data_2e60c8031f4004b75eaa68a8cb53a50d
#
_entry.id   2e60c8031f4004b75eaa68a8cb53a50d
#
_cell.length_a   1.000
_cell.length_b   1.000
_cell.length_c   1.000
_cell.angle_alpha   90.00
_cell.angle_beta   90.00
_cell.angle_gamma   90.00
#
_symmetry.space_group_name_H-M   'P 1'
#
loop_
_entity.id
_entity.type
_entity.pdbx_description
1 polymer ?
#
loop_
_entity_poly.entity_id
_entity_poly.type
_entity_poly.pdbx_seq_one_letter_code
_entity_poly.pdbx_strand_id
1 'polypeptide(L)'
;KAERGGMSHLLIDRFRFDSFAPDSGEAGSNLLTRFGNLVYMFFMITPPHETVERSWKRGLEVGRYKAVDDLLAHNVEAYTGMPGLFFTWALRENKQVHYEFLDNSVPFGEQPRTIAFGWNGEMNILDVKAMLDVDRYRKINVNAARPAEVYPDGHAMAAANNTHFLLQCVRMLPTVNFADRDTGRIYVRLESGRPAWSDPEALSKAMADGETRAGILAVAPGILADTHAAGHRRQRSLEAEQADRFHTLGRWGALAGRRP
;
A
#
# COMPACT_ATOMS: atom_id res chain seq x y z
N LYS A 1 7.31 -4.35 28.56
CA LYS A 1 6.44 -5.48 28.99
C LYS A 1 6.66 -6.71 28.13
N ALA A 2 6.70 -6.59 26.80
CA ALA A 2 6.97 -7.71 25.89
C ALA A 2 8.34 -8.36 26.13
N GLU A 3 9.34 -7.58 26.42
CA GLU A 3 10.71 -8.04 26.76
C GLU A 3 10.79 -8.82 28.08
N ARG A 4 9.80 -8.67 28.96
CA ARG A 4 9.72 -9.35 30.26
C ARG A 4 8.78 -10.56 30.27
N GLY A 5 8.46 -11.11 29.10
CA GLY A 5 7.54 -12.26 28.99
C GLY A 5 6.08 -11.95 29.25
N GLY A 6 5.71 -10.67 29.31
CA GLY A 6 4.31 -10.25 29.38
C GLY A 6 3.62 -10.51 28.05
N MET A 7 2.53 -11.25 28.07
CA MET A 7 1.64 -11.48 26.93
C MET A 7 0.97 -10.17 26.55
N SER A 8 1.47 -9.46 25.57
CA SER A 8 0.85 -8.23 25.09
C SER A 8 1.11 -8.02 23.61
N HIS A 9 0.08 -7.60 22.92
CA HIS A 9 0.23 -7.05 21.58
C HIS A 9 0.89 -5.68 21.71
N LEU A 10 1.83 -5.40 20.79
CA LEU A 10 2.50 -4.11 20.72
C LEU A 10 1.96 -3.37 19.50
N LEU A 11 1.34 -2.22 19.73
CA LEU A 11 0.97 -1.27 18.69
C LEU A 11 2.01 -0.15 18.66
N ILE A 12 2.59 0.08 17.48
CA ILE A 12 3.58 1.14 17.25
C ILE A 12 3.03 2.09 16.19
N ASP A 13 2.82 3.34 16.57
CA ASP A 13 2.45 4.43 15.66
C ASP A 13 3.69 5.29 15.43
N ARG A 14 4.24 5.23 14.23
CA ARG A 14 5.42 6.00 13.83
C ARG A 14 5.37 6.34 12.34
N PHE A 15 5.88 7.54 12.01
CA PHE A 15 6.07 7.91 10.61
C PHE A 15 7.54 7.77 10.14
N ARG A 16 8.52 7.70 11.05
CA ARG A 16 9.93 7.43 10.71
C ARG A 16 10.17 5.95 10.56
N PHE A 17 10.78 5.58 9.45
CA PHE A 17 10.98 4.18 9.06
C PHE A 17 12.34 3.61 9.46
N ASP A 18 13.31 4.47 9.75
CA ASP A 18 14.67 4.11 10.15
C ASP A 18 14.73 3.16 11.36
N SER A 19 13.86 3.36 12.35
CA SER A 19 13.77 2.49 13.53
C SER A 19 13.33 1.06 13.24
N PHE A 20 12.76 0.80 12.06
CA PHE A 20 12.27 -0.51 11.65
C PHE A 20 13.16 -1.18 10.59
N ALA A 21 14.17 -0.47 10.09
CA ALA A 21 15.14 -1.04 9.19
C ALA A 21 16.09 -2.00 9.95
N PRO A 22 16.46 -3.15 9.36
CA PRO A 22 17.35 -4.11 10.01
C PRO A 22 18.72 -3.52 10.35
N ASP A 23 19.17 -2.55 9.56
CA ASP A 23 20.48 -1.91 9.66
C ASP A 23 20.42 -0.55 10.36
N SER A 24 19.33 -0.27 11.08
CA SER A 24 19.20 0.96 11.84
C SER A 24 20.33 1.07 12.86
N GLY A 25 21.12 2.13 12.75
CA GLY A 25 22.21 2.44 13.71
C GLY A 25 21.73 2.89 15.08
N GLU A 26 20.42 3.03 15.32
CA GLU A 26 19.86 3.34 16.63
C GLU A 26 20.00 2.15 17.58
N ALA A 27 20.79 2.32 18.63
CA ALA A 27 20.93 1.32 19.68
C ALA A 27 19.56 0.97 20.28
N GLY A 28 19.18 -0.28 20.17
CA GLY A 28 17.90 -0.77 20.70
C GLY A 28 16.72 -0.75 19.74
N SER A 29 16.86 -0.26 18.51
CA SER A 29 15.79 -0.16 17.53
C SER A 29 15.57 -1.42 16.68
N ASN A 30 16.32 -2.48 16.91
CA ASN A 30 16.17 -3.74 16.18
C ASN A 30 14.88 -4.48 16.59
N LEU A 31 13.74 -3.80 16.39
CA LEU A 31 12.41 -4.30 16.72
C LEU A 31 12.08 -5.57 15.93
N LEU A 32 12.63 -5.69 14.71
CA LEU A 32 12.45 -6.86 13.85
C LEU A 32 12.88 -8.17 14.49
N THR A 33 13.95 -8.14 15.29
CA THR A 33 14.48 -9.34 15.94
C THR A 33 13.87 -9.60 17.31
N ARG A 34 13.29 -8.57 17.94
CA ARG A 34 12.81 -8.61 19.33
C ARG A 34 11.37 -9.05 19.49
N PHE A 35 10.53 -8.79 18.51
CA PHE A 35 9.11 -9.09 18.59
C PHE A 35 8.76 -10.32 17.78
N GLY A 36 7.67 -10.98 18.21
CA GLY A 36 7.25 -12.30 17.79
C GLY A 36 7.21 -12.55 16.29
N ASN A 37 6.81 -13.74 15.92
CA ASN A 37 6.85 -14.18 14.52
C ASN A 37 5.75 -13.59 13.66
N LEU A 38 4.73 -12.96 14.26
CA LEU A 38 3.59 -12.36 13.59
C LEU A 38 3.66 -10.84 13.65
N VAL A 39 3.67 -10.21 12.49
CA VAL A 39 3.75 -8.76 12.31
C VAL A 39 2.61 -8.29 11.42
N TYR A 40 1.93 -7.22 11.81
CA TYR A 40 0.98 -6.50 10.98
C TYR A 40 1.51 -5.10 10.69
N MET A 41 1.57 -4.73 9.41
CA MET A 41 2.03 -3.41 8.97
C MET A 41 0.91 -2.70 8.22
N PHE A 42 0.63 -1.47 8.63
CA PHE A 42 -0.34 -0.60 7.97
C PHE A 42 0.38 0.61 7.38
N PHE A 43 0.30 0.75 6.07
CA PHE A 43 0.85 1.87 5.32
C PHE A 43 -0.26 2.86 4.97
N MET A 44 -0.30 3.99 5.67
CA MET A 44 -1.31 5.02 5.44
C MET A 44 -0.90 5.90 4.28
N ILE A 45 -1.70 5.92 3.23
CA ILE A 45 -1.52 6.81 2.07
C ILE A 45 -2.49 7.97 2.21
N THR A 46 -1.94 9.13 2.54
CA THR A 46 -2.70 10.37 2.73
C THR A 46 -2.21 11.41 1.74
N PRO A 47 -3.09 12.02 0.95
CA PRO A 47 -2.70 13.12 0.08
C PRO A 47 -2.00 14.22 0.84
N PRO A 48 -0.86 14.75 0.37
CA PRO A 48 -0.08 15.76 1.10
C PRO A 48 -0.87 17.02 1.49
N HIS A 49 -1.76 17.50 0.62
CA HIS A 49 -2.64 18.64 0.95
C HIS A 49 -3.61 18.32 2.10
N GLU A 50 -4.14 17.10 2.15
CA GLU A 50 -4.98 16.62 3.27
C GLU A 50 -4.19 16.56 4.58
N THR A 51 -2.91 16.17 4.52
CA THR A 51 -2.03 16.16 5.70
C THR A 51 -1.89 17.57 6.29
N VAL A 52 -1.73 18.59 5.43
CA VAL A 52 -1.65 19.99 5.84
C VAL A 52 -2.98 20.45 6.47
N GLU A 53 -4.10 20.20 5.79
CA GLU A 53 -5.43 20.57 6.27
C GLU A 53 -5.77 19.93 7.63
N ARG A 54 -5.49 18.64 7.79
CA ARG A 54 -5.73 17.93 9.04
C ARG A 54 -4.83 18.43 10.18
N SER A 55 -3.58 18.76 9.86
CA SER A 55 -2.66 19.34 10.83
C SER A 55 -3.14 20.74 11.27
N TRP A 56 -3.64 21.55 10.34
CA TRP A 56 -4.21 22.86 10.62
C TRP A 56 -5.44 22.75 11.54
N LYS A 57 -6.41 21.92 11.18
CA LYS A 57 -7.61 21.67 12.01
C LYS A 57 -7.23 21.24 13.42
N ARG A 58 -6.32 20.28 13.56
CA ARG A 58 -5.82 19.85 14.87
C ARG A 58 -5.11 20.98 15.62
N GLY A 59 -4.41 21.87 14.92
CA GLY A 59 -3.80 23.06 15.52
C GLY A 59 -4.83 23.99 16.12
N LEU A 60 -5.96 24.22 15.44
CA LEU A 60 -7.06 25.03 15.95
C LEU A 60 -7.73 24.40 17.18
N GLU A 61 -7.87 23.08 17.22
CA GLU A 61 -8.54 22.36 18.31
C GLU A 61 -7.68 22.24 19.58
N VAL A 62 -6.38 21.97 19.42
CA VAL A 62 -5.50 21.62 20.54
C VAL A 62 -4.26 22.51 20.68
N GLY A 63 -4.15 23.56 19.87
CA GLY A 63 -3.05 24.51 19.90
C GLY A 63 -1.71 23.96 19.37
N ARG A 64 -1.73 22.79 18.70
CA ARG A 64 -0.52 22.12 18.22
C ARG A 64 -0.35 22.27 16.72
N TYR A 65 0.35 23.31 16.34
CA TYR A 65 0.68 23.61 14.94
C TYR A 65 2.01 22.98 14.52
N LYS A 66 2.14 22.71 13.23
CA LYS A 66 3.38 22.35 12.56
C LYS A 66 3.51 23.19 11.27
N ALA A 67 4.72 23.62 10.93
CA ALA A 67 4.98 24.38 9.72
C ALA A 67 4.60 23.55 8.47
N VAL A 68 4.09 24.20 7.44
CA VAL A 68 3.60 23.53 6.22
C VAL A 68 4.74 22.86 5.46
N ASP A 69 5.87 23.56 5.31
CA ASP A 69 7.08 23.03 4.68
C ASP A 69 7.63 21.78 5.41
N ASP A 70 7.65 21.80 6.75
CA ASP A 70 7.98 20.64 7.56
C ASP A 70 7.03 19.46 7.31
N LEU A 71 5.72 19.70 7.20
CA LEU A 71 4.73 18.69 6.92
C LEU A 71 4.93 18.08 5.54
N LEU A 72 5.13 18.92 4.52
CA LEU A 72 5.36 18.48 3.15
C LEU A 72 6.71 17.74 3.01
N ALA A 73 7.76 18.21 3.67
CA ALA A 73 9.05 17.53 3.71
C ALA A 73 8.95 16.15 4.36
N HIS A 74 8.20 16.01 5.46
CA HIS A 74 7.95 14.71 6.08
C HIS A 74 7.10 13.77 5.21
N ASN A 75 6.17 14.29 4.39
CA ASN A 75 5.48 13.47 3.41
C ASN A 75 6.47 12.91 2.38
N VAL A 76 7.34 13.74 1.81
CA VAL A 76 8.36 13.30 0.85
C VAL A 76 9.27 12.25 1.47
N GLU A 77 9.75 12.46 2.70
CA GLU A 77 10.56 11.49 3.45
C GLU A 77 9.82 10.16 3.62
N ALA A 78 8.55 10.20 4.05
CA ALA A 78 7.73 9.02 4.26
C ALA A 78 7.54 8.21 2.98
N TYR A 79 7.11 8.85 1.89
CA TYR A 79 6.87 8.14 0.62
C TYR A 79 8.17 7.71 -0.07
N THR A 80 9.29 8.35 0.21
CA THR A 80 10.61 7.90 -0.28
C THR A 80 11.08 6.67 0.49
N GLY A 81 10.88 6.61 1.79
CA GLY A 81 11.31 5.49 2.65
C GLY A 81 10.38 4.28 2.64
N MET A 82 9.10 4.49 2.34
CA MET A 82 8.05 3.46 2.41
C MET A 82 8.37 2.19 1.58
N PRO A 83 8.81 2.26 0.30
CA PRO A 83 9.12 1.07 -0.47
C PRO A 83 10.22 0.22 0.16
N GLY A 84 11.31 0.85 0.60
CA GLY A 84 12.42 0.14 1.24
C GLY A 84 11.99 -0.60 2.50
N LEU A 85 11.23 0.07 3.37
CA LEU A 85 10.67 -0.56 4.56
C LEU A 85 9.73 -1.70 4.22
N PHE A 86 8.82 -1.50 3.27
CA PHE A 86 7.85 -2.50 2.84
C PHE A 86 8.56 -3.79 2.39
N PHE A 87 9.51 -3.71 1.46
CA PHE A 87 10.20 -4.90 0.95
C PHE A 87 11.08 -5.56 2.00
N THR A 88 11.69 -4.79 2.90
CA THR A 88 12.45 -5.34 4.03
C THR A 88 11.61 -6.29 4.87
N TRP A 89 10.33 -5.98 5.07
CA TRP A 89 9.43 -6.82 5.85
C TRP A 89 8.72 -7.88 5.01
N ALA A 90 8.17 -7.52 3.86
CA ALA A 90 7.39 -8.41 3.01
C ALA A 90 8.20 -9.61 2.50
N LEU A 91 9.51 -9.45 2.33
CA LEU A 91 10.41 -10.50 1.88
C LEU A 91 11.08 -11.30 3.01
N ARG A 92 10.65 -11.10 4.26
CA ARG A 92 11.18 -11.87 5.39
C ARG A 92 10.65 -13.29 5.40
N GLU A 93 11.56 -14.26 5.35
CA GLU A 93 11.23 -15.69 5.39
C GLU A 93 10.98 -16.22 6.81
N ASN A 94 11.61 -15.61 7.81
CA ASN A 94 11.57 -16.06 9.20
C ASN A 94 10.47 -15.43 10.06
N LYS A 95 9.54 -14.70 9.43
CA LYS A 95 8.39 -14.06 10.09
C LYS A 95 7.15 -14.14 9.22
N GLN A 96 6.00 -14.17 9.86
CA GLN A 96 4.70 -13.99 9.20
C GLN A 96 4.39 -12.49 9.21
N VAL A 97 4.53 -11.87 8.06
CA VAL A 97 4.29 -10.44 7.88
C VAL A 97 3.02 -10.24 7.08
N HIS A 98 1.99 -9.70 7.72
CA HIS A 98 0.79 -9.20 7.06
C HIS A 98 0.94 -7.70 6.85
N TYR A 99 0.47 -7.20 5.73
CA TYR A 99 0.52 -5.78 5.44
C TYR A 99 -0.71 -5.31 4.67
N GLU A 100 -1.01 -4.04 4.87
CA GLU A 100 -2.14 -3.38 4.24
C GLU A 100 -1.76 -1.94 3.89
N PHE A 101 -2.05 -1.53 2.67
CA PHE A 101 -1.97 -0.15 2.20
C PHE A 101 -3.37 0.44 2.24
N LEU A 102 -3.50 1.59 2.88
CA LEU A 102 -4.77 2.22 3.22
C LEU A 102 -4.84 3.62 2.63
N ASP A 103 -5.80 3.86 1.74
CA ASP A 103 -6.13 5.20 1.28
C ASP A 103 -6.87 5.96 2.38
N ASN A 104 -6.21 6.99 2.88
CA ASN A 104 -6.73 7.85 3.94
C ASN A 104 -7.24 9.21 3.39
N SER A 105 -7.67 9.27 2.14
CA SER A 105 -8.34 10.43 1.53
C SER A 105 -9.83 10.52 1.90
N VAL A 106 -10.25 9.75 2.88
CA VAL A 106 -11.63 9.72 3.39
C VAL A 106 -11.89 10.89 4.34
N PRO A 107 -13.17 11.32 4.50
CA PRO A 107 -13.55 12.31 5.49
C PRO A 107 -13.04 11.98 6.90
N PHE A 108 -12.80 13.02 7.70
CA PHE A 108 -12.34 12.83 9.07
C PHE A 108 -13.36 12.01 9.89
N GLY A 109 -12.86 10.96 10.53
CA GLY A 109 -13.69 10.03 11.32
C GLY A 109 -14.19 8.81 10.55
N GLU A 110 -14.02 8.78 9.22
CA GLU A 110 -14.27 7.58 8.43
C GLU A 110 -13.05 6.66 8.42
N GLN A 111 -13.31 5.37 8.18
CA GLN A 111 -12.24 4.38 8.07
C GLN A 111 -11.54 4.49 6.72
N PRO A 112 -10.19 4.46 6.70
CA PRO A 112 -9.43 4.39 5.46
C PRO A 112 -9.83 3.17 4.62
N ARG A 113 -9.69 3.30 3.30
CA ARG A 113 -10.03 2.22 2.36
C ARG A 113 -8.81 1.39 2.04
N THR A 114 -8.93 0.06 2.09
CA THR A 114 -7.88 -0.83 1.64
C THR A 114 -7.66 -0.69 0.14
N ILE A 115 -6.43 -0.43 -0.26
CA ILE A 115 -6.01 -0.33 -1.67
C ILE A 115 -5.12 -1.48 -2.12
N ALA A 116 -4.36 -2.06 -1.18
CA ALA A 116 -3.62 -3.30 -1.38
C ALA A 116 -3.39 -3.99 -0.05
N PHE A 117 -3.26 -5.29 -0.07
CA PHE A 117 -2.96 -6.10 1.12
C PHE A 117 -2.24 -7.39 0.75
N GLY A 118 -1.61 -8.02 1.73
CA GLY A 118 -0.99 -9.30 1.52
C GLY A 118 -0.26 -9.83 2.74
N TRP A 119 0.52 -10.86 2.50
CA TRP A 119 1.40 -11.44 3.51
C TRP A 119 2.67 -11.97 2.84
N ASN A 120 3.79 -11.70 3.47
CA ASN A 120 5.10 -12.03 2.93
C ASN A 120 5.22 -11.70 1.44
N GLY A 121 5.59 -12.63 0.59
CA GLY A 121 5.81 -12.42 -0.84
C GLY A 121 4.55 -12.37 -1.73
N GLU A 122 3.33 -12.34 -1.16
CA GLU A 122 2.09 -12.27 -1.94
C GLU A 122 1.37 -10.95 -1.70
N MET A 123 1.02 -10.23 -2.77
CA MET A 123 0.29 -8.96 -2.72
C MET A 123 -0.98 -9.01 -3.58
N ASN A 124 -2.06 -8.47 -3.04
CA ASN A 124 -3.33 -8.26 -3.74
C ASN A 124 -3.58 -6.76 -3.86
N ILE A 125 -3.64 -6.23 -5.07
CA ILE A 125 -3.85 -4.81 -5.39
C ILE A 125 -5.31 -4.64 -5.81
N LEU A 126 -6.05 -3.83 -5.04
CA LEU A 126 -7.46 -3.52 -5.24
C LEU A 126 -7.66 -2.17 -5.95
N ASP A 127 -6.68 -1.28 -5.86
CA ASP A 127 -6.74 0.04 -6.46
C ASP A 127 -5.36 0.42 -7.02
N VAL A 128 -5.21 0.21 -8.33
CA VAL A 128 -3.97 0.53 -9.04
C VAL A 128 -3.67 2.02 -8.99
N LYS A 129 -4.69 2.86 -9.17
CA LYS A 129 -4.57 4.32 -9.17
C LYS A 129 -3.97 4.82 -7.84
N ALA A 130 -4.52 4.38 -6.72
CA ALA A 130 -4.04 4.76 -5.40
C ALA A 130 -2.62 4.23 -5.11
N MET A 131 -2.22 3.10 -5.69
CA MET A 131 -0.83 2.62 -5.60
C MET A 131 0.17 3.52 -6.31
N LEU A 132 -0.25 4.23 -7.38
CA LEU A 132 0.61 5.20 -8.08
C LEU A 132 0.92 6.44 -7.21
N ASP A 133 0.08 6.72 -6.21
CA ASP A 133 0.24 7.88 -5.33
C ASP A 133 1.47 7.76 -4.43
N VAL A 134 1.98 6.57 -4.17
CA VAL A 134 3.26 6.36 -3.49
C VAL A 134 4.40 7.06 -4.24
N ASP A 135 4.40 6.97 -5.57
CA ASP A 135 5.40 7.64 -6.41
C ASP A 135 5.09 9.14 -6.61
N ARG A 136 3.82 9.52 -6.67
CA ARG A 136 3.40 10.92 -6.83
C ARG A 136 3.77 11.75 -5.62
N TYR A 137 3.49 11.26 -4.43
CA TYR A 137 3.61 12.04 -3.20
C TYR A 137 5.06 12.27 -2.74
N ARG A 138 6.02 11.54 -3.27
CA ARG A 138 7.45 11.85 -3.07
C ARG A 138 7.99 12.96 -3.99
N LYS A 139 7.20 13.41 -5.00
CA LYS A 139 7.59 14.42 -5.99
C LYS A 139 6.96 15.79 -5.75
N ILE A 140 6.27 15.97 -4.64
CA ILE A 140 5.56 17.22 -4.33
C ILE A 140 6.51 18.38 -4.08
N ASN A 141 5.99 19.59 -4.22
CA ASN A 141 6.71 20.81 -3.89
C ASN A 141 6.64 21.08 -2.38
N VAL A 142 7.75 20.88 -1.69
CA VAL A 142 7.85 21.10 -0.23
C VAL A 142 7.77 22.59 0.16
N ASN A 143 8.02 23.51 -0.78
CA ASN A 143 7.96 24.95 -0.57
C ASN A 143 6.62 25.56 -1.02
N ALA A 144 5.59 24.75 -1.22
CA ALA A 144 4.28 25.21 -1.64
C ALA A 144 3.67 26.16 -0.58
N ALA A 145 3.30 27.36 -0.99
CA ALA A 145 2.60 28.34 -0.15
C ALA A 145 1.06 28.20 -0.27
N ARG A 146 0.57 27.50 -1.27
CA ARG A 146 -0.85 27.30 -1.57
C ARG A 146 -1.13 25.85 -1.99
N PRO A 147 -2.34 25.32 -1.75
CA PRO A 147 -2.70 23.94 -2.13
C PRO A 147 -2.46 23.62 -3.61
N ALA A 148 -2.70 24.56 -4.52
CA ALA A 148 -2.48 24.38 -5.95
C ALA A 148 -1.00 24.24 -6.35
N GLU A 149 -0.07 24.60 -5.47
CA GLU A 149 1.38 24.54 -5.71
C GLU A 149 2.00 23.24 -5.15
N VAL A 150 1.23 22.46 -4.39
CA VAL A 150 1.73 21.23 -3.74
C VAL A 150 2.12 20.18 -4.79
N TYR A 151 1.31 20.05 -5.82
CA TYR A 151 1.56 19.07 -6.86
C TYR A 151 2.28 19.73 -8.04
N PRO A 152 3.34 19.09 -8.58
CA PRO A 152 3.96 19.56 -9.81
C PRO A 152 2.99 19.46 -10.99
N ASP A 153 3.47 19.83 -12.18
CA ASP A 153 2.65 19.83 -13.40
C ASP A 153 2.01 18.46 -13.70
N GLY A 154 0.99 18.47 -14.56
CA GLY A 154 0.25 17.27 -14.91
C GLY A 154 1.11 16.15 -15.53
N HIS A 155 2.23 16.49 -16.18
CA HIS A 155 3.15 15.50 -16.74
C HIS A 155 3.87 14.73 -15.61
N ALA A 156 4.41 15.41 -14.61
CA ALA A 156 5.05 14.77 -13.47
C ALA A 156 4.08 13.88 -12.67
N MET A 157 2.80 14.26 -12.64
CA MET A 157 1.73 13.53 -11.93
C MET A 157 1.04 12.45 -12.78
N ALA A 158 1.33 12.37 -14.08
CA ALA A 158 0.72 11.38 -14.96
C ALA A 158 1.01 9.94 -14.50
N ALA A 159 0.03 9.05 -14.64
CA ALA A 159 0.11 7.66 -14.22
C ALA A 159 1.36 6.95 -14.77
N ALA A 160 1.66 7.13 -16.06
CA ALA A 160 2.81 6.51 -16.73
C ALA A 160 4.16 6.87 -16.09
N ASN A 161 4.26 8.04 -15.45
CA ASN A 161 5.48 8.52 -14.79
C ASN A 161 5.56 8.14 -13.30
N ASN A 162 4.57 7.43 -12.77
CA ASN A 162 4.43 7.12 -11.36
C ASN A 162 4.18 5.62 -11.10
N THR A 163 4.80 4.76 -11.92
CA THR A 163 4.65 3.30 -11.82
C THR A 163 5.83 2.60 -11.15
N HIS A 164 6.78 3.35 -10.58
CA HIS A 164 8.03 2.77 -10.08
C HIS A 164 7.81 1.83 -8.92
N PHE A 165 7.02 2.22 -7.91
CA PHE A 165 6.71 1.36 -6.77
C PHE A 165 5.91 0.12 -7.20
N LEU A 166 4.93 0.30 -8.09
CA LEU A 166 4.17 -0.82 -8.65
C LEU A 166 5.06 -1.81 -9.40
N LEU A 167 5.99 -1.31 -10.21
CA LEU A 167 7.00 -2.13 -10.89
C LEU A 167 7.92 -2.87 -9.91
N GLN A 168 8.33 -2.22 -8.81
CA GLN A 168 9.10 -2.88 -7.77
C GLN A 168 8.30 -4.02 -7.11
N CYS A 169 7.02 -3.81 -6.79
CA CYS A 169 6.16 -4.85 -6.24
C CYS A 169 6.15 -6.08 -7.16
N VAL A 170 5.90 -5.87 -8.45
CA VAL A 170 5.82 -6.98 -9.42
C VAL A 170 7.17 -7.68 -9.62
N ARG A 171 8.28 -6.97 -9.52
CA ARG A 171 9.62 -7.56 -9.71
C ARG A 171 10.15 -8.28 -8.48
N MET A 172 9.82 -7.79 -7.30
CA MET A 172 10.41 -8.27 -6.05
C MET A 172 9.54 -9.30 -5.33
N LEU A 173 8.22 -9.22 -5.50
CA LEU A 173 7.31 -10.17 -4.85
C LEU A 173 7.10 -11.39 -5.76
N PRO A 174 7.12 -12.61 -5.19
CA PRO A 174 6.81 -13.84 -5.90
C PRO A 174 5.44 -13.84 -6.59
N THR A 175 4.44 -13.25 -5.94
CA THR A 175 3.07 -13.23 -6.47
C THR A 175 2.44 -11.85 -6.28
N VAL A 176 1.89 -11.30 -7.37
CA VAL A 176 1.09 -10.07 -7.34
C VAL A 176 -0.23 -10.32 -8.09
N ASN A 177 -1.33 -10.09 -7.41
CA ASN A 177 -2.68 -10.18 -7.94
C ASN A 177 -3.26 -8.77 -8.09
N PHE A 178 -3.98 -8.54 -9.19
CA PHE A 178 -4.84 -7.38 -9.36
C PHE A 178 -6.28 -7.86 -9.27
N ALA A 179 -7.05 -7.26 -8.39
CA ALA A 179 -8.41 -7.69 -8.11
C ALA A 179 -9.39 -6.50 -8.09
N ASP A 180 -10.62 -6.80 -8.45
CA ASP A 180 -11.73 -5.85 -8.32
C ASP A 180 -12.05 -5.68 -6.82
N ARG A 181 -12.11 -4.42 -6.38
CA ARG A 181 -12.31 -4.07 -4.96
C ARG A 181 -13.65 -4.56 -4.41
N ASP A 182 -14.71 -4.46 -5.20
CA ASP A 182 -16.06 -4.69 -4.71
C ASP A 182 -16.39 -6.18 -4.64
N THR A 183 -15.86 -6.94 -5.58
CA THR A 183 -16.14 -8.38 -5.71
C THR A 183 -15.03 -9.28 -5.19
N GLY A 184 -13.82 -8.74 -5.02
CA GLY A 184 -12.62 -9.53 -4.71
C GLY A 184 -12.13 -10.39 -5.87
N ARG A 185 -12.77 -10.31 -7.06
CA ARG A 185 -12.41 -11.12 -8.22
C ARG A 185 -11.05 -10.67 -8.77
N ILE A 186 -10.08 -11.59 -8.78
CA ILE A 186 -8.81 -11.36 -9.45
C ILE A 186 -9.04 -11.27 -10.95
N TYR A 187 -8.42 -10.28 -11.59
CA TYR A 187 -8.45 -10.15 -13.04
C TYR A 187 -7.06 -10.27 -13.70
N VAL A 188 -5.97 -10.15 -12.93
CA VAL A 188 -4.60 -10.46 -13.37
C VAL A 188 -3.83 -11.06 -12.21
N ARG A 189 -3.10 -12.13 -12.48
CA ARG A 189 -2.11 -12.72 -11.59
C ARG A 189 -0.75 -12.72 -12.27
N LEU A 190 0.24 -12.17 -11.59
CA LEU A 190 1.63 -12.21 -11.99
C LEU A 190 2.41 -13.09 -11.02
N GLU A 191 3.24 -13.99 -11.55
CA GLU A 191 4.17 -14.81 -10.80
C GLU A 191 5.59 -14.51 -11.25
N SER A 192 6.43 -14.10 -10.31
CA SER A 192 7.82 -13.69 -10.59
C SER A 192 7.91 -12.67 -11.73
N GLY A 193 7.03 -11.69 -11.73
CA GLY A 193 6.97 -10.60 -12.70
C GLY A 193 6.40 -10.95 -14.08
N ARG A 194 5.83 -12.14 -14.26
CA ARG A 194 5.26 -12.59 -15.54
C ARG A 194 3.78 -12.89 -15.40
N PRO A 195 2.96 -12.59 -16.42
CA PRO A 195 1.57 -13.00 -16.44
C PRO A 195 1.45 -14.52 -16.31
N ALA A 196 0.77 -14.97 -15.26
CA ALA A 196 0.46 -16.38 -15.02
C ALA A 196 -0.99 -16.68 -15.39
N TRP A 197 -1.87 -15.69 -15.21
CA TRP A 197 -3.28 -15.81 -15.50
C TRP A 197 -3.94 -14.45 -15.65
N SER A 198 -4.98 -14.36 -16.48
CA SER A 198 -5.85 -13.20 -16.57
C SER A 198 -7.30 -13.59 -16.89
N ASP A 199 -8.23 -12.78 -16.41
CA ASP A 199 -9.64 -12.78 -16.78
C ASP A 199 -9.89 -11.67 -17.80
N PRO A 200 -10.13 -11.99 -19.08
CA PRO A 200 -10.21 -10.99 -20.13
C PRO A 200 -11.35 -9.98 -19.95
N GLU A 201 -12.49 -10.44 -19.43
CA GLU A 201 -13.67 -9.59 -19.22
C GLU A 201 -13.44 -8.61 -18.08
N ALA A 202 -13.03 -9.13 -16.91
CA ALA A 202 -12.76 -8.29 -15.75
C ALA A 202 -11.56 -7.37 -15.98
N LEU A 203 -10.52 -7.82 -16.68
CA LEU A 203 -9.38 -7.00 -17.08
C LEU A 203 -9.82 -5.87 -18.03
N SER A 204 -10.65 -6.16 -19.03
CA SER A 204 -11.17 -5.13 -19.94
C SER A 204 -11.97 -4.06 -19.19
N LYS A 205 -12.79 -4.47 -18.23
CA LYS A 205 -13.53 -3.54 -17.35
C LYS A 205 -12.58 -2.69 -16.51
N ALA A 206 -11.58 -3.28 -15.88
CA ALA A 206 -10.59 -2.56 -15.06
C ALA A 206 -9.80 -1.55 -15.91
N MET A 207 -9.41 -1.93 -17.13
CA MET A 207 -8.65 -1.08 -18.05
C MET A 207 -9.49 0.01 -18.74
N ALA A 208 -10.78 0.11 -18.49
CA ALA A 208 -11.59 1.26 -18.89
C ALA A 208 -11.16 2.55 -18.17
N ASP A 209 -10.65 2.44 -16.94
CA ASP A 209 -9.97 3.52 -16.23
C ASP A 209 -8.55 3.71 -16.80
N GLY A 210 -8.25 4.95 -17.23
CA GLY A 210 -6.98 5.28 -17.92
C GLY A 210 -5.74 5.16 -17.02
N GLU A 211 -5.85 5.44 -15.71
CA GLU A 211 -4.74 5.32 -14.78
C GLU A 211 -4.47 3.86 -14.41
N THR A 212 -5.52 3.09 -14.17
CA THR A 212 -5.43 1.64 -13.99
C THR A 212 -4.80 0.97 -15.20
N ARG A 213 -5.23 1.34 -16.41
CA ARG A 213 -4.62 0.86 -17.67
C ARG A 213 -3.13 1.16 -17.73
N ALA A 214 -2.74 2.41 -17.45
CA ALA A 214 -1.33 2.81 -17.49
C ALA A 214 -0.49 2.00 -16.49
N GLY A 215 -0.98 1.78 -15.28
CA GLY A 215 -0.32 0.96 -14.27
C GLY A 215 -0.17 -0.50 -14.69
N ILE A 216 -1.25 -1.13 -15.17
CA ILE A 216 -1.23 -2.54 -15.60
C ILE A 216 -0.30 -2.73 -16.80
N LEU A 217 -0.36 -1.87 -17.81
CA LEU A 217 0.50 -1.98 -18.99
C LEU A 217 1.97 -1.72 -18.68
N ALA A 218 2.27 -0.91 -17.68
CA ALA A 218 3.65 -0.69 -17.23
C ALA A 218 4.27 -1.97 -16.63
N VAL A 219 3.48 -2.76 -15.87
CA VAL A 219 3.98 -3.96 -15.19
C VAL A 219 3.79 -5.24 -16.00
N ALA A 220 2.85 -5.27 -16.93
CA ALA A 220 2.51 -6.42 -17.77
C ALA A 220 2.22 -5.97 -19.21
N PRO A 221 3.20 -5.46 -19.96
CA PRO A 221 2.97 -4.88 -21.30
C PRO A 221 2.42 -5.88 -22.31
N GLY A 222 2.68 -7.17 -22.14
CA GLY A 222 2.18 -8.25 -23.00
C GLY A 222 0.80 -8.81 -22.63
N ILE A 223 0.18 -8.33 -21.53
CA ILE A 223 -1.03 -8.96 -20.97
C ILE A 223 -2.20 -9.05 -21.97
N LEU A 224 -2.28 -8.10 -22.90
CA LEU A 224 -3.34 -8.10 -23.91
C LEU A 224 -3.11 -9.12 -25.05
N ALA A 225 -1.85 -9.51 -25.29
CA ALA A 225 -1.50 -10.52 -26.29
C ALA A 225 -1.71 -11.95 -25.76
N ASP A 226 -1.56 -12.16 -24.44
CA ASP A 226 -1.63 -13.47 -23.80
C ASP A 226 -3.05 -13.92 -23.43
N THR A 227 -4.06 -13.06 -23.61
CA THR A 227 -5.46 -13.36 -23.26
C THR A 227 -6.07 -14.53 -24.02
N HIS A 228 -5.42 -15.03 -25.06
CA HIS A 228 -5.91 -16.16 -25.86
C HIS A 228 -5.40 -17.55 -25.39
N ALA A 229 -4.44 -17.64 -24.46
CA ALA A 229 -3.74 -18.89 -24.18
C ALA A 229 -4.03 -19.55 -22.81
N ALA A 230 -4.56 -18.84 -21.81
CA ALA A 230 -4.63 -19.34 -20.44
C ALA A 230 -6.08 -19.67 -19.98
N GLY A 231 -6.51 -20.87 -20.27
CA GLY A 231 -7.85 -21.38 -20.07
C GLY A 231 -8.38 -21.47 -18.64
N HIS A 232 -9.68 -21.42 -18.60
CA HIS A 232 -10.72 -21.61 -17.59
C HIS A 232 -10.52 -22.63 -16.43
N ARG A 233 -9.47 -23.44 -16.39
CA ARG A 233 -9.37 -24.56 -15.43
C ARG A 233 -8.86 -24.21 -14.03
N ARG A 234 -8.13 -23.10 -13.87
CA ARG A 234 -7.57 -22.67 -12.56
C ARG A 234 -8.46 -21.71 -11.77
N GLN A 235 -9.44 -21.11 -12.41
CA GLN A 235 -10.27 -20.05 -11.84
C GLN A 235 -11.06 -20.51 -10.60
N ARG A 236 -11.71 -21.67 -10.64
CA ARG A 236 -12.55 -22.16 -9.53
C ARG A 236 -11.78 -22.47 -8.24
N SER A 237 -10.52 -22.86 -8.34
CA SER A 237 -9.68 -23.18 -7.17
C SER A 237 -9.20 -21.91 -6.45
N LEU A 238 -8.89 -20.85 -7.19
CA LEU A 238 -8.42 -19.58 -6.64
C LEU A 238 -9.55 -18.77 -5.98
N GLU A 239 -10.74 -18.78 -6.57
CA GLU A 239 -11.92 -18.09 -6.03
C GLU A 239 -12.36 -18.67 -4.67
N ALA A 240 -12.32 -20.00 -4.51
CA ALA A 240 -12.66 -20.64 -3.24
C ALA A 240 -11.63 -20.35 -2.14
N GLU A 241 -10.36 -20.36 -2.47
CA GLU A 241 -9.27 -20.10 -1.54
C GLU A 241 -9.23 -18.61 -1.10
N GLN A 242 -9.65 -17.71 -1.98
CA GLN A 242 -9.66 -16.29 -1.70
C GLN A 242 -10.90 -15.79 -0.96
N ALA A 243 -12.08 -16.36 -1.24
CA ALA A 243 -13.29 -16.05 -0.49
C ALA A 243 -13.10 -16.27 1.01
N ASP A 244 -12.38 -17.34 1.38
CA ASP A 244 -12.06 -17.66 2.76
C ASP A 244 -11.05 -16.66 3.37
N ARG A 245 -10.10 -16.19 2.58
CA ARG A 245 -9.07 -15.20 3.01
C ARG A 245 -9.64 -13.78 3.14
N PHE A 246 -10.49 -13.33 2.20
CA PHE A 246 -11.19 -12.05 2.31
C PHE A 246 -12.13 -12.00 3.51
N HIS A 247 -12.83 -13.10 3.81
CA HIS A 247 -13.66 -13.21 5.01
C HIS A 247 -12.87 -13.09 6.31
N THR A 248 -11.65 -13.59 6.32
CA THR A 248 -10.79 -13.54 7.51
C THR A 248 -10.28 -12.11 7.74
N LEU A 249 -9.83 -11.41 6.69
CA LEU A 249 -9.34 -10.02 6.80
C LEU A 249 -10.48 -9.03 7.06
N GLY A 250 -11.64 -9.20 6.44
CA GLY A 250 -12.82 -8.36 6.71
C GLY A 250 -13.34 -8.49 8.14
N ARG A 251 -13.18 -9.65 8.79
CA ARG A 251 -13.48 -9.84 10.23
C ARG A 251 -12.53 -9.06 11.13
N TRP A 252 -11.27 -8.92 10.76
CA TRP A 252 -10.29 -8.17 11.57
C TRP A 252 -10.50 -6.67 11.47
N GLY A 253 -10.84 -6.13 10.30
CA GLY A 253 -11.25 -4.73 10.15
C GLY A 253 -12.49 -4.40 10.96
N ALA A 254 -13.47 -5.30 11.01
CA ALA A 254 -14.69 -5.13 11.81
C ALA A 254 -14.44 -5.23 13.33
N LEU A 255 -13.43 -5.96 13.78
CA LEU A 255 -13.05 -6.06 15.19
C LEU A 255 -12.28 -4.84 15.68
N ALA A 256 -11.46 -4.22 14.81
CA ALA A 256 -10.75 -2.98 15.12
C ALA A 256 -11.69 -1.76 15.27
N GLY A 257 -12.88 -1.83 14.66
CA GLY A 257 -13.91 -0.75 14.72
C GLY A 257 -14.86 -0.81 15.91
N ARG A 258 -14.82 -1.85 16.74
CA ARG A 258 -15.64 -1.91 17.97
C ARG A 258 -14.82 -1.42 19.15
N ARG A 259 -14.94 -0.12 19.45
CA ARG A 259 -14.57 0.41 20.77
C ARG A 259 -15.69 0.07 21.77
N PRO A 260 -15.34 -0.26 23.02
CA PRO A 260 -16.30 -0.32 24.11
C PRO A 260 -16.85 1.08 24.42
#